data_69733d1fb8573a79ac1dee444668433c
#
_entry.id   69733d1fb8573a79ac1dee444668433c
#
_cell.length_a   1.000
_cell.length_b   1.000
_cell.length_c   1.000
_cell.angle_alpha   90.00
_cell.angle_beta   90.00
_cell.angle_gamma   90.00
#
_symmetry.space_group_name_H-M   'P 1'
#
loop_
_entity.id
_entity.type
_entity.pdbx_description
1 polymer ?
#
loop_
_entity_poly.entity_id
_entity_poly.type
_entity_poly.pdbx_seq_one_letter_code
_entity_poly.pdbx_strand_id
1 'polypeptide(L)'
;MGPLWMTLALVVGWGAFLLSAWLRFRLMAVGAPAMRWDRPVERFRRMVVYAMGQVRMPRYPVSGWAHALIFWGFLVLLLRSMMLWGRGYDEGFSLWILGDTGLGYAYSVFKDLVALIVWGAATVFFAYRLLYRKTEASRMSHHWEAYLILAIIWVMMVADVVYDGAHMHHLHRIAGGDGAVHPHWYEPLGTLAAMGFTGASDRVITLLMHGGFWTHSLLVLVFLNILPYSKHFHVVTALPNVFFQELEPNRLEPIENIDEAETFGIGDAKDLSWKAVMDLYTCTECGRCSDNCPAWTTGKLLSPKQFTLDVRDNLYARQDGLIGYDEPGIHVDTTPQGW
;
A
#
# COMPACT_ATOMS: atom_id res chain seq x y z
N MET A 1 2.03 -24.12 13.76
CA MET A 1 2.69 -23.34 12.68
C MET A 1 4.17 -23.68 12.75
N GLY A 2 5.09 -23.12 12.06
CA GLY A 2 6.51 -23.53 12.13
C GLY A 2 7.42 -22.33 12.32
N PRO A 3 8.07 -22.16 13.52
CA PRO A 3 8.93 -21.01 13.80
C PRO A 3 10.02 -20.78 12.73
N LEU A 4 10.64 -21.85 12.26
CA LEU A 4 11.67 -21.79 11.22
C LEU A 4 11.13 -21.18 9.91
N TRP A 5 9.97 -21.66 9.45
CA TRP A 5 9.36 -21.21 8.20
C TRP A 5 8.88 -19.75 8.31
N MET A 6 8.35 -19.37 9.48
CA MET A 6 7.96 -17.98 9.72
C MET A 6 9.18 -17.05 9.74
N THR A 7 10.24 -17.43 10.43
CA THR A 7 11.50 -16.68 10.44
C THR A 7 12.05 -16.51 9.02
N LEU A 8 12.09 -17.59 8.24
CA LEU A 8 12.54 -17.53 6.84
C LEU A 8 11.68 -16.57 6.01
N ALA A 9 10.36 -16.70 6.10
CA ALA A 9 9.44 -15.82 5.36
C ALA A 9 9.62 -14.34 5.74
N LEU A 10 9.74 -14.04 7.03
CA LEU A 10 9.96 -12.66 7.51
C LEU A 10 11.32 -12.11 7.09
N VAL A 11 12.41 -12.89 7.25
CA VAL A 11 13.75 -12.44 6.87
C VAL A 11 13.85 -12.18 5.37
N VAL A 12 13.32 -13.10 4.55
CA VAL A 12 13.33 -12.92 3.09
C VAL A 12 12.40 -11.78 2.68
N GLY A 13 11.16 -11.75 3.18
CA GLY A 13 10.18 -10.74 2.79
C GLY A 13 10.58 -9.33 3.21
N TRP A 14 10.98 -9.13 4.46
CA TRP A 14 11.45 -7.82 4.92
C TRP A 14 12.82 -7.45 4.36
N GLY A 15 13.75 -8.41 4.22
CA GLY A 15 15.06 -8.17 3.64
C GLY A 15 14.95 -7.67 2.19
N ALA A 16 14.16 -8.33 1.37
CA ALA A 16 13.92 -7.92 -0.02
C ALA A 16 13.24 -6.55 -0.11
N PHE A 17 12.24 -6.29 0.74
CA PHE A 17 11.58 -4.98 0.80
C PHE A 17 12.55 -3.86 1.20
N LEU A 18 13.34 -4.07 2.25
CA LEU A 18 14.30 -3.06 2.73
C LEU A 18 15.37 -2.77 1.69
N LEU A 19 15.84 -3.78 0.97
CA LEU A 19 16.78 -3.59 -0.14
C LEU A 19 16.15 -2.74 -1.25
N SER A 20 14.96 -3.09 -1.69
CA SER A 20 14.24 -2.36 -2.74
C SER A 20 13.92 -0.92 -2.33
N ALA A 21 13.45 -0.72 -1.10
CA ALA A 21 13.17 0.60 -0.55
C ALA A 21 14.46 1.45 -0.43
N TRP A 22 15.58 0.82 -0.04
CA TRP A 22 16.90 1.47 0.00
C TRP A 22 17.36 1.95 -1.37
N LEU A 23 17.19 1.12 -2.41
CA LEU A 23 17.52 1.53 -3.79
C LEU A 23 16.68 2.73 -4.24
N ARG A 24 15.38 2.74 -3.93
CA ARG A 24 14.51 3.91 -4.20
C ARG A 24 14.92 5.13 -3.40
N PHE A 25 15.33 4.97 -2.14
CA PHE A 25 15.85 6.06 -1.33
C PHE A 25 17.15 6.63 -1.90
N ARG A 26 18.08 5.78 -2.33
CA ARG A 26 19.32 6.22 -3.00
C ARG A 26 19.02 7.03 -4.26
N LEU A 27 18.10 6.57 -5.11
CA LEU A 27 17.71 7.30 -6.30
C LEU A 27 17.07 8.65 -5.96
N MET A 28 16.25 8.73 -4.93
CA MET A 28 15.72 10.00 -4.44
C MET A 28 16.82 10.94 -3.95
N ALA A 29 17.84 10.40 -3.29
CA ALA A 29 18.97 11.17 -2.75
C ALA A 29 19.92 11.75 -3.83
N VAL A 30 19.81 11.32 -5.09
CA VAL A 30 20.50 11.93 -6.24
C VAL A 30 19.95 13.33 -6.54
N GLY A 31 18.68 13.57 -6.22
CA GLY A 31 18.02 14.85 -6.49
C GLY A 31 18.62 16.02 -5.73
N ALA A 32 18.50 17.22 -6.33
CA ALA A 32 18.96 18.47 -5.76
C ALA A 32 18.40 18.70 -4.33
N PRO A 33 19.15 19.35 -3.45
CA PRO A 33 18.70 19.65 -2.10
C PRO A 33 17.51 20.60 -2.12
N ALA A 34 16.50 20.32 -1.25
CA ALA A 34 15.36 21.20 -1.02
C ALA A 34 15.09 21.30 0.47
N MET A 35 15.01 22.53 0.99
CA MET A 35 14.70 22.73 2.40
C MET A 35 13.21 22.59 2.66
N ARG A 36 12.83 21.56 3.42
CA ARG A 36 11.43 21.22 3.71
C ARG A 36 11.19 20.91 5.21
N TRP A 37 12.02 21.48 6.09
CA TRP A 37 11.92 21.32 7.55
C TRP A 37 11.37 22.56 8.27
N ASP A 38 11.08 23.62 7.52
CA ASP A 38 10.40 24.81 8.03
C ASP A 38 8.98 24.46 8.50
N ARG A 39 8.47 25.19 9.49
CA ARG A 39 7.09 25.06 10.00
C ARG A 39 6.64 23.62 10.30
N PRO A 40 7.36 22.81 11.12
CA PRO A 40 7.11 21.36 11.27
C PRO A 40 5.72 21.05 11.84
N VAL A 41 5.18 21.91 12.70
CA VAL A 41 3.83 21.72 13.28
C VAL A 41 2.74 21.88 12.21
N GLU A 42 2.88 22.87 11.32
CA GLU A 42 1.95 23.03 10.20
C GLU A 42 2.01 21.86 9.23
N ARG A 43 3.23 21.40 8.91
CA ARG A 43 3.46 20.21 8.07
C ARG A 43 2.81 18.98 8.66
N PHE A 44 3.01 18.73 9.96
CA PHE A 44 2.39 17.62 10.68
C PHE A 44 0.86 17.73 10.67
N ARG A 45 0.32 18.91 10.95
CA ARG A 45 -1.14 19.14 10.88
C ARG A 45 -1.68 18.84 9.48
N ARG A 46 -1.03 19.31 8.42
CA ARG A 46 -1.45 19.04 7.04
C ARG A 46 -1.34 17.55 6.71
N MET A 47 -0.30 16.86 7.15
CA MET A 47 -0.16 15.41 6.99
C MET A 47 -1.33 14.68 7.67
N VAL A 48 -1.65 15.01 8.91
CA VAL A 48 -2.79 14.40 9.61
C VAL A 48 -4.10 14.67 8.88
N VAL A 49 -4.37 15.90 8.47
CA VAL A 49 -5.63 16.24 7.79
C VAL A 49 -5.73 15.59 6.39
N TYR A 50 -4.70 15.69 5.57
CA TYR A 50 -4.81 15.29 4.17
C TYR A 50 -4.44 13.83 3.93
N ALA A 51 -3.42 13.30 4.60
CA ALA A 51 -3.00 11.93 4.40
C ALA A 51 -3.74 10.97 5.34
N MET A 52 -3.80 11.24 6.66
CA MET A 52 -4.53 10.37 7.59
C MET A 52 -6.04 10.59 7.52
N GLY A 53 -6.51 11.83 7.51
CA GLY A 53 -7.92 12.19 7.45
C GLY A 53 -8.59 11.97 6.09
N GLN A 54 -7.80 11.77 5.02
CA GLN A 54 -8.29 11.49 3.65
C GLN A 54 -9.30 12.51 3.11
N VAL A 55 -9.30 13.77 3.61
CA VAL A 55 -10.35 14.76 3.35
C VAL A 55 -10.54 15.16 1.88
N ARG A 56 -9.53 14.93 1.03
CA ARG A 56 -9.60 15.20 -0.41
C ARG A 56 -10.12 14.01 -1.23
N MET A 57 -10.20 12.82 -0.64
CA MET A 57 -10.60 11.60 -1.34
C MET A 57 -12.09 11.59 -1.72
N PRO A 58 -13.03 12.03 -0.87
CA PRO A 58 -14.47 12.02 -1.17
C PRO A 58 -14.89 12.90 -2.36
N ARG A 59 -14.01 13.75 -2.91
CA ARG A 59 -14.28 14.51 -4.14
C ARG A 59 -14.69 13.60 -5.31
N TYR A 60 -14.22 12.36 -5.31
CA TYR A 60 -14.64 11.29 -6.24
C TYR A 60 -15.34 10.21 -5.40
N PRO A 61 -16.66 10.30 -5.19
CA PRO A 61 -17.32 9.61 -4.09
C PRO A 61 -17.10 8.09 -4.08
N VAL A 62 -17.32 7.39 -5.18
CA VAL A 62 -17.19 5.92 -5.19
C VAL A 62 -15.75 5.49 -4.94
N SER A 63 -14.81 5.92 -5.78
CA SER A 63 -13.40 5.52 -5.64
C SER A 63 -12.72 6.12 -4.42
N GLY A 64 -13.13 7.33 -4.01
CA GLY A 64 -12.56 8.02 -2.87
C GLY A 64 -12.95 7.40 -1.53
N TRP A 65 -14.24 7.11 -1.33
CA TRP A 65 -14.68 6.43 -0.11
C TRP A 65 -14.17 4.99 -0.02
N ALA A 66 -14.23 4.23 -1.12
CA ALA A 66 -13.67 2.88 -1.14
C ALA A 66 -12.17 2.89 -0.77
N HIS A 67 -11.40 3.83 -1.32
CA HIS A 67 -9.99 4.00 -0.96
C HIS A 67 -9.79 4.37 0.51
N ALA A 68 -10.55 5.33 1.04
CA ALA A 68 -10.43 5.77 2.43
C ALA A 68 -10.75 4.62 3.42
N LEU A 69 -11.77 3.82 3.13
CA LEU A 69 -12.14 2.66 3.92
C LEU A 69 -11.04 1.57 3.89
N ILE A 70 -10.45 1.31 2.72
CA ILE A 70 -9.31 0.39 2.59
C ILE A 70 -8.11 0.93 3.37
N PHE A 71 -7.83 2.23 3.29
CA PHE A 71 -6.70 2.85 3.99
C PHE A 71 -6.83 2.74 5.52
N TRP A 72 -7.96 3.14 6.08
CA TRP A 72 -8.16 3.03 7.54
C TRP A 72 -8.26 1.57 7.99
N GLY A 73 -8.88 0.73 7.17
CA GLY A 73 -8.91 -0.71 7.40
C GLY A 73 -7.52 -1.32 7.42
N PHE A 74 -6.64 -0.91 6.50
CA PHE A 74 -5.24 -1.34 6.50
C PHE A 74 -4.53 -1.02 7.83
N LEU A 75 -4.73 0.19 8.40
CA LEU A 75 -4.11 0.56 9.68
C LEU A 75 -4.59 -0.34 10.83
N VAL A 76 -5.88 -0.67 10.87
CA VAL A 76 -6.44 -1.57 11.90
C VAL A 76 -5.95 -3.01 11.70
N LEU A 77 -5.98 -3.50 10.47
CA LEU A 77 -5.62 -4.88 10.13
C LEU A 77 -4.10 -5.12 10.12
N LEU A 78 -3.28 -4.06 10.14
CA LEU A 78 -1.83 -4.19 10.32
C LEU A 78 -1.50 -4.87 11.66
N LEU A 79 -2.21 -4.50 12.75
CA LEU A 79 -2.04 -5.15 14.06
C LEU A 79 -2.41 -6.64 13.98
N ARG A 80 -3.43 -6.98 13.21
CA ARG A 80 -3.82 -8.37 12.96
C ARG A 80 -2.72 -9.17 12.26
N SER A 81 -2.12 -8.61 11.20
CA SER A 81 -1.01 -9.24 10.49
C SER A 81 0.19 -9.48 11.41
N MET A 82 0.51 -8.52 12.29
CA MET A 82 1.56 -8.68 13.30
C MET A 82 1.24 -9.83 14.29
N MET A 83 -0.03 -9.95 14.73
CA MET A 83 -0.44 -11.07 15.58
C MET A 83 -0.34 -12.41 14.86
N LEU A 84 -0.72 -12.49 13.57
CA LEU A 84 -0.57 -13.72 12.80
C LEU A 84 0.91 -14.11 12.66
N TRP A 85 1.80 -13.17 12.38
CA TRP A 85 3.23 -13.47 12.33
C TRP A 85 3.76 -13.98 13.69
N GLY A 86 3.30 -13.38 14.80
CA GLY A 86 3.60 -13.89 16.14
C GLY A 86 3.08 -15.30 16.38
N ARG A 87 1.87 -15.62 15.89
CA ARG A 87 1.30 -16.97 15.94
C ARG A 87 2.07 -18.01 15.10
N GLY A 88 2.93 -17.57 14.21
CA GLY A 88 3.90 -18.44 13.55
C GLY A 88 4.93 -19.05 14.49
N TYR A 89 5.18 -18.41 15.62
CA TYR A 89 6.10 -18.86 16.68
C TYR A 89 5.37 -19.53 17.85
N ASP A 90 4.25 -18.94 18.28
CA ASP A 90 3.42 -19.41 19.37
C ASP A 90 1.94 -19.24 18.98
N GLU A 91 1.18 -20.33 18.89
CA GLU A 91 -0.23 -20.31 18.48
C GLU A 91 -1.11 -19.43 19.37
N GLY A 92 -0.76 -19.30 20.66
CA GLY A 92 -1.41 -18.43 21.63
C GLY A 92 -0.97 -16.95 21.55
N PHE A 93 -0.06 -16.58 20.65
CA PHE A 93 0.47 -15.23 20.61
C PHE A 93 -0.62 -14.19 20.36
N SER A 94 -0.61 -13.16 21.20
CA SER A 94 -1.37 -11.93 21.02
C SER A 94 -0.48 -10.73 21.40
N LEU A 95 -0.75 -9.55 20.84
CA LEU A 95 -0.13 -8.33 21.35
C LEU A 95 -0.63 -8.12 22.78
N TRP A 96 0.28 -7.90 23.73
CA TRP A 96 0.04 -7.95 25.19
C TRP A 96 -1.22 -7.21 25.68
N ILE A 97 -1.61 -6.12 25.02
CA ILE A 97 -2.83 -5.36 25.33
C ILE A 97 -4.08 -5.88 24.59
N LEU A 98 -3.92 -6.71 23.56
CA LEU A 98 -4.96 -7.21 22.67
C LEU A 98 -5.18 -8.75 22.86
N GLY A 99 -4.73 -9.32 23.95
CA GLY A 99 -4.99 -10.71 24.33
C GLY A 99 -6.38 -10.89 24.99
N ASP A 100 -6.47 -11.80 25.96
CA ASP A 100 -7.71 -12.08 26.70
C ASP A 100 -8.08 -10.97 27.69
N THR A 101 -8.31 -9.78 27.15
CA THR A 101 -8.68 -8.56 27.84
C THR A 101 -9.93 -7.94 27.23
N GLY A 102 -10.61 -7.07 27.97
CA GLY A 102 -11.75 -6.34 27.42
C GLY A 102 -11.39 -5.53 26.15
N LEU A 103 -10.17 -4.97 26.08
CA LEU A 103 -9.67 -4.28 24.90
C LEU A 103 -9.41 -5.26 23.74
N GLY A 104 -8.88 -6.46 24.03
CA GLY A 104 -8.67 -7.51 23.04
C GLY A 104 -9.98 -7.97 22.42
N TYR A 105 -11.01 -8.20 23.22
CA TYR A 105 -12.35 -8.55 22.73
C TYR A 105 -12.97 -7.42 21.89
N ALA A 106 -12.86 -6.18 22.33
CA ALA A 106 -13.31 -5.01 21.57
C ALA A 106 -12.57 -4.88 20.23
N TYR A 107 -11.26 -5.12 20.21
CA TYR A 107 -10.46 -5.13 18.99
C TYR A 107 -10.90 -6.27 18.06
N SER A 108 -11.17 -7.47 18.56
CA SER A 108 -11.61 -8.62 17.73
C SER A 108 -12.93 -8.32 17.02
N VAL A 109 -13.94 -7.78 17.73
CA VAL A 109 -15.21 -7.34 17.12
C VAL A 109 -14.93 -6.27 16.03
N PHE A 110 -14.12 -5.27 16.38
CA PHE A 110 -13.82 -4.16 15.48
C PHE A 110 -13.03 -4.65 14.26
N LYS A 111 -12.06 -5.54 14.44
CA LYS A 111 -11.29 -6.18 13.36
C LYS A 111 -12.21 -6.90 12.38
N ASP A 112 -13.17 -7.68 12.85
CA ASP A 112 -14.12 -8.41 12.00
C ASP A 112 -15.00 -7.45 11.18
N LEU A 113 -15.52 -6.39 11.83
CA LEU A 113 -16.28 -5.36 11.13
C LEU A 113 -15.44 -4.66 10.06
N VAL A 114 -14.20 -4.30 10.39
CA VAL A 114 -13.27 -3.65 9.47
C VAL A 114 -12.89 -4.58 8.32
N ALA A 115 -12.64 -5.86 8.58
CA ALA A 115 -12.35 -6.85 7.54
C ALA A 115 -13.50 -6.95 6.53
N LEU A 116 -14.76 -6.96 7.00
CA LEU A 116 -15.94 -6.96 6.14
C LEU A 116 -16.05 -5.67 5.31
N ILE A 117 -15.80 -4.51 5.92
CA ILE A 117 -15.82 -3.21 5.24
C ILE A 117 -14.73 -3.16 4.16
N VAL A 118 -13.50 -3.60 4.46
CA VAL A 118 -12.38 -3.63 3.52
C VAL A 118 -12.68 -4.58 2.36
N TRP A 119 -13.21 -5.75 2.66
CA TRP A 119 -13.61 -6.72 1.64
C TRP A 119 -14.68 -6.17 0.70
N GLY A 120 -15.72 -5.53 1.26
CA GLY A 120 -16.76 -4.83 0.51
C GLY A 120 -16.21 -3.68 -0.33
N ALA A 121 -15.37 -2.82 0.26
CA ALA A 121 -14.73 -1.70 -0.44
C ALA A 121 -13.83 -2.16 -1.59
N ALA A 122 -13.03 -3.21 -1.40
CA ALA A 122 -12.22 -3.80 -2.45
C ALA A 122 -13.09 -4.37 -3.58
N THR A 123 -14.22 -5.03 -3.26
CA THR A 123 -15.18 -5.53 -4.23
C THR A 123 -15.82 -4.39 -5.03
N VAL A 124 -16.27 -3.33 -4.36
CA VAL A 124 -16.84 -2.14 -5.01
C VAL A 124 -15.80 -1.49 -5.92
N PHE A 125 -14.57 -1.35 -5.46
CA PHE A 125 -13.49 -0.74 -6.24
C PHE A 125 -13.13 -1.58 -7.46
N PHE A 126 -13.12 -2.90 -7.32
CA PHE A 126 -12.90 -3.84 -8.41
C PHE A 126 -14.02 -3.74 -9.45
N ALA A 127 -15.30 -3.79 -9.02
CA ALA A 127 -16.45 -3.65 -9.87
C ALA A 127 -16.49 -2.28 -10.57
N TYR A 128 -16.19 -1.20 -9.85
CA TYR A 128 -16.09 0.14 -10.42
C TYR A 128 -15.07 0.22 -11.57
N ARG A 129 -13.89 -0.40 -11.40
CA ARG A 129 -12.86 -0.44 -12.46
C ARG A 129 -13.29 -1.26 -13.68
N LEU A 130 -14.04 -2.33 -13.49
CA LEU A 130 -14.53 -3.17 -14.59
C LEU A 130 -15.70 -2.51 -15.34
N LEU A 131 -16.72 -2.07 -14.61
CA LEU A 131 -17.97 -1.60 -15.18
C LEU A 131 -17.85 -0.20 -15.78
N TYR A 132 -17.11 0.69 -15.13
CA TYR A 132 -16.98 2.10 -15.52
C TYR A 132 -15.65 2.42 -16.23
N ARG A 133 -14.95 1.39 -16.73
CA ARG A 133 -13.64 1.52 -17.39
C ARG A 133 -13.61 2.58 -18.49
N LYS A 134 -14.65 2.68 -19.29
CA LYS A 134 -14.75 3.59 -20.44
C LYS A 134 -15.39 4.95 -20.12
N THR A 135 -15.85 5.14 -18.92
CA THR A 135 -16.58 6.33 -18.48
C THR A 135 -15.90 6.98 -17.28
N GLU A 136 -16.48 6.92 -16.09
CA GLU A 136 -16.00 7.60 -14.89
C GLU A 136 -14.61 7.13 -14.42
N ALA A 137 -14.27 5.86 -14.66
CA ALA A 137 -12.96 5.32 -14.31
C ALA A 137 -11.91 5.47 -15.42
N SER A 138 -12.25 6.04 -16.59
CA SER A 138 -11.33 6.17 -17.74
C SER A 138 -10.08 6.99 -17.46
N ARG A 139 -10.15 7.96 -16.53
CA ARG A 139 -9.00 8.77 -16.08
C ARG A 139 -7.93 7.95 -15.36
N MET A 140 -8.29 6.82 -14.73
CA MET A 140 -7.37 5.96 -14.00
C MET A 140 -6.63 5.03 -14.96
N SER A 141 -5.41 4.67 -14.61
CA SER A 141 -4.68 3.64 -15.36
C SER A 141 -5.29 2.26 -15.15
N HIS A 142 -5.51 1.53 -16.24
CA HIS A 142 -6.16 0.21 -16.25
C HIS A 142 -5.17 -0.95 -16.43
N HIS A 143 -3.97 -0.80 -15.86
CA HIS A 143 -2.98 -1.88 -15.84
C HIS A 143 -3.43 -3.03 -14.93
N TRP A 144 -3.00 -4.23 -15.25
CA TRP A 144 -3.29 -5.48 -14.51
C TRP A 144 -2.91 -5.41 -13.02
N GLU A 145 -1.89 -4.63 -12.71
CA GLU A 145 -1.36 -4.40 -11.39
C GLU A 145 -2.43 -3.96 -10.37
N ALA A 146 -3.34 -3.06 -10.77
CA ALA A 146 -4.41 -2.60 -9.87
C ALA A 146 -5.40 -3.73 -9.53
N TYR A 147 -5.67 -4.61 -10.49
CA TYR A 147 -6.52 -5.77 -10.27
C TYR A 147 -5.83 -6.80 -9.38
N LEU A 148 -4.53 -7.00 -9.56
CA LEU A 148 -3.72 -7.86 -8.71
C LEU A 148 -3.76 -7.42 -7.24
N ILE A 149 -3.54 -6.13 -6.97
CA ILE A 149 -3.56 -5.60 -5.61
C ILE A 149 -4.93 -5.74 -4.95
N LEU A 150 -6.00 -5.44 -5.69
CA LEU A 150 -7.37 -5.64 -5.18
C LEU A 150 -7.66 -7.13 -4.91
N ALA A 151 -7.18 -8.02 -5.78
CA ALA A 151 -7.31 -9.47 -5.57
C ALA A 151 -6.52 -9.95 -4.33
N ILE A 152 -5.30 -9.44 -4.13
CA ILE A 152 -4.50 -9.74 -2.93
C ILE A 152 -5.27 -9.32 -1.66
N ILE A 153 -5.79 -8.10 -1.62
CA ILE A 153 -6.57 -7.61 -0.48
C ILE A 153 -7.80 -8.50 -0.25
N TRP A 154 -8.53 -8.81 -1.32
CA TRP A 154 -9.73 -9.64 -1.28
C TRP A 154 -9.43 -11.05 -0.72
N VAL A 155 -8.39 -11.70 -1.23
CA VAL A 155 -7.99 -13.05 -0.79
C VAL A 155 -7.47 -13.02 0.64
N MET A 156 -6.74 -11.98 1.06
CA MET A 156 -6.29 -11.85 2.45
C MET A 156 -7.46 -11.78 3.44
N MET A 157 -8.54 -11.05 3.11
CA MET A 157 -9.71 -10.97 3.99
C MET A 157 -10.41 -12.33 4.11
N VAL A 158 -10.55 -13.06 3.01
CA VAL A 158 -11.12 -14.42 3.03
C VAL A 158 -10.22 -15.38 3.83
N ALA A 159 -8.91 -15.31 3.60
CA ALA A 159 -7.94 -16.16 4.31
C ALA A 159 -7.95 -15.94 5.83
N ASP A 160 -8.12 -14.68 6.26
CA ASP A 160 -8.22 -14.32 7.68
C ASP A 160 -9.46 -14.94 8.34
N VAL A 161 -10.63 -14.81 7.71
CA VAL A 161 -11.89 -15.39 8.19
C VAL A 161 -11.83 -16.92 8.21
N VAL A 162 -11.25 -17.54 7.18
CA VAL A 162 -11.05 -19.00 7.12
C VAL A 162 -10.12 -19.47 8.23
N TYR A 163 -9.03 -18.75 8.47
CA TYR A 163 -8.11 -19.05 9.56
C TYR A 163 -8.80 -18.97 10.91
N ASP A 164 -9.52 -17.90 11.22
CA ASP A 164 -10.18 -17.72 12.51
C ASP A 164 -11.21 -18.81 12.76
N GLY A 165 -12.06 -19.15 11.78
CA GLY A 165 -13.04 -20.21 11.91
C GLY A 165 -12.41 -21.60 12.12
N ALA A 166 -11.35 -21.92 11.38
CA ALA A 166 -10.65 -23.18 11.52
C ALA A 166 -9.86 -23.27 12.85
N HIS A 167 -9.26 -22.16 13.28
CA HIS A 167 -8.54 -22.08 14.56
C HIS A 167 -9.49 -22.26 15.76
N MET A 168 -10.68 -21.68 15.71
CA MET A 168 -11.73 -21.93 16.74
C MET A 168 -12.07 -23.42 16.84
N HIS A 169 -12.27 -24.10 15.72
CA HIS A 169 -12.52 -25.54 15.71
C HIS A 169 -11.35 -26.33 16.28
N HIS A 170 -10.13 -25.97 15.92
CA HIS A 170 -8.92 -26.61 16.39
C HIS A 170 -8.79 -26.49 17.91
N LEU A 171 -8.97 -25.30 18.48
CA LEU A 171 -8.91 -25.07 19.93
C LEU A 171 -10.02 -25.83 20.67
N HIS A 172 -11.24 -25.81 20.15
CA HIS A 172 -12.37 -26.52 20.76
C HIS A 172 -12.12 -28.05 20.85
N ARG A 173 -11.58 -28.65 19.81
CA ARG A 173 -11.24 -30.07 19.77
C ARG A 173 -10.11 -30.47 20.74
N ILE A 174 -9.04 -29.63 20.81
CA ILE A 174 -7.96 -29.85 21.79
C ILE A 174 -8.51 -29.82 23.23
N ALA A 175 -9.49 -28.97 23.49
CA ALA A 175 -10.16 -28.89 24.79
C ALA A 175 -11.12 -30.07 25.08
N GLY A 176 -11.21 -31.07 24.20
CA GLY A 176 -12.07 -32.22 24.36
C GLY A 176 -13.56 -31.99 24.01
N GLY A 177 -13.82 -30.95 23.19
CA GLY A 177 -15.17 -30.61 22.74
C GLY A 177 -15.77 -31.64 21.76
N ASP A 178 -17.08 -31.70 21.68
CA ASP A 178 -17.91 -32.66 20.90
C ASP A 178 -17.97 -32.30 19.38
N GLY A 179 -17.18 -31.35 18.92
CA GLY A 179 -17.13 -30.90 17.51
C GLY A 179 -18.12 -29.77 17.17
N ALA A 180 -19.00 -29.38 18.05
CA ALA A 180 -19.84 -28.19 17.92
C ALA A 180 -19.11 -26.97 18.52
N VAL A 181 -18.79 -25.99 17.70
CA VAL A 181 -18.13 -24.77 18.19
C VAL A 181 -19.16 -23.84 18.81
N HIS A 182 -18.90 -23.42 20.05
CA HIS A 182 -19.71 -22.39 20.68
C HIS A 182 -19.44 -21.02 20.07
N PRO A 183 -20.49 -20.23 19.77
CA PRO A 183 -20.32 -18.90 19.22
C PRO A 183 -19.51 -17.97 20.13
N HIS A 184 -18.44 -17.35 19.58
CA HIS A 184 -17.69 -16.34 20.29
C HIS A 184 -18.23 -14.98 19.86
N TRP A 185 -18.92 -14.28 20.77
CA TRP A 185 -19.54 -12.98 20.48
C TRP A 185 -18.54 -11.91 20.03
N TYR A 186 -17.29 -12.06 20.40
CA TYR A 186 -16.19 -11.14 20.05
C TYR A 186 -15.46 -11.45 18.75
N GLU A 187 -15.80 -12.56 18.07
CA GLU A 187 -15.26 -12.94 16.75
C GLU A 187 -16.40 -13.42 15.83
N PRO A 188 -17.32 -12.54 15.44
CA PRO A 188 -18.54 -12.95 14.73
C PRO A 188 -18.27 -13.56 13.35
N LEU A 189 -17.31 -13.03 12.56
CA LEU A 189 -16.96 -13.61 11.26
C LEU A 189 -16.25 -14.96 11.39
N GLY A 190 -15.33 -15.08 12.33
CA GLY A 190 -14.68 -16.35 12.66
C GLY A 190 -15.69 -17.38 13.11
N THR A 191 -16.66 -17.01 13.97
CA THR A 191 -17.75 -17.88 14.41
C THR A 191 -18.63 -18.35 13.25
N LEU A 192 -18.98 -17.43 12.33
CA LEU A 192 -19.77 -17.78 11.14
C LEU A 192 -19.03 -18.79 10.24
N ALA A 193 -17.74 -18.59 10.04
CA ALA A 193 -16.90 -19.52 9.30
C ALA A 193 -16.79 -20.88 10.03
N ALA A 194 -16.60 -20.87 11.36
CA ALA A 194 -16.54 -22.06 12.16
C ALA A 194 -17.84 -22.90 12.08
N MET A 195 -19.00 -22.24 12.11
CA MET A 195 -20.29 -22.91 11.90
C MET A 195 -20.37 -23.59 10.53
N GLY A 196 -19.81 -22.96 9.49
CA GLY A 196 -19.73 -23.55 8.15
C GLY A 196 -18.80 -24.77 8.05
N PHE A 197 -17.88 -24.94 9.00
CA PHE A 197 -16.95 -26.08 9.05
C PHE A 197 -17.43 -27.22 9.98
N THR A 198 -18.63 -27.12 10.55
CA THR A 198 -19.23 -28.15 11.40
C THR A 198 -19.29 -29.48 10.66
N GLY A 199 -18.80 -30.55 11.28
CA GLY A 199 -18.73 -31.88 10.68
C GLY A 199 -17.52 -32.13 9.78
N ALA A 200 -16.67 -31.13 9.53
CA ALA A 200 -15.43 -31.35 8.81
C ALA A 200 -14.45 -32.23 9.60
N SER A 201 -13.67 -33.07 8.93
CA SER A 201 -12.65 -33.88 9.55
C SER A 201 -11.48 -33.04 10.10
N ASP A 202 -10.72 -33.60 11.07
CA ASP A 202 -9.55 -32.92 11.64
C ASP A 202 -8.52 -32.54 10.59
N ARG A 203 -8.34 -33.37 9.58
CA ARG A 203 -7.44 -33.10 8.46
C ARG A 203 -7.89 -31.87 7.68
N VAL A 204 -9.20 -31.72 7.42
CA VAL A 204 -9.74 -30.56 6.70
C VAL A 204 -9.58 -29.30 7.54
N ILE A 205 -9.93 -29.34 8.85
CA ILE A 205 -9.74 -28.19 9.74
C ILE A 205 -8.26 -27.75 9.79
N THR A 206 -7.33 -28.69 9.92
CA THR A 206 -5.90 -28.39 9.91
C THR A 206 -5.45 -27.77 8.59
N LEU A 207 -5.93 -28.29 7.46
CA LEU A 207 -5.62 -27.72 6.15
C LEU A 207 -6.18 -26.30 5.97
N LEU A 208 -7.42 -26.04 6.42
CA LEU A 208 -8.02 -24.71 6.38
C LEU A 208 -7.28 -23.71 7.27
N MET A 209 -6.93 -24.14 8.50
CA MET A 209 -6.17 -23.32 9.44
C MET A 209 -4.79 -22.94 8.89
N HIS A 210 -4.01 -23.93 8.43
CA HIS A 210 -2.70 -23.65 7.83
C HIS A 210 -2.82 -22.89 6.52
N GLY A 211 -3.80 -23.23 5.68
CA GLY A 211 -4.06 -22.55 4.41
C GLY A 211 -4.39 -21.07 4.62
N GLY A 212 -5.33 -20.76 5.50
CA GLY A 212 -5.70 -19.40 5.85
C GLY A 212 -4.52 -18.60 6.42
N PHE A 213 -3.82 -19.19 7.40
CA PHE A 213 -2.65 -18.59 8.03
C PHE A 213 -1.53 -18.22 7.04
N TRP A 214 -1.07 -19.20 6.25
CA TRP A 214 0.03 -18.98 5.33
C TRP A 214 -0.38 -18.10 4.15
N THR A 215 -1.61 -18.22 3.66
CA THR A 215 -2.12 -17.34 2.60
C THR A 215 -2.11 -15.89 3.05
N HIS A 216 -2.68 -15.57 4.22
CA HIS A 216 -2.66 -14.21 4.74
C HIS A 216 -1.22 -13.72 4.95
N SER A 217 -0.42 -14.47 5.71
CA SER A 217 0.94 -14.05 6.11
C SER A 217 1.87 -13.82 4.92
N LEU A 218 1.83 -14.71 3.92
CA LEU A 218 2.67 -14.60 2.74
C LEU A 218 2.18 -13.50 1.79
N LEU A 219 0.85 -13.35 1.62
CA LEU A 219 0.31 -12.28 0.77
C LEU A 219 0.62 -10.88 1.30
N VAL A 220 0.67 -10.69 2.64
CA VAL A 220 1.15 -9.43 3.22
C VAL A 220 2.61 -9.15 2.82
N LEU A 221 3.49 -10.16 2.89
CA LEU A 221 4.89 -10.01 2.49
C LEU A 221 5.05 -9.81 0.98
N VAL A 222 4.26 -10.53 0.16
CA VAL A 222 4.22 -10.33 -1.30
C VAL A 222 3.76 -8.91 -1.63
N PHE A 223 2.66 -8.46 -1.01
CA PHE A 223 2.16 -7.09 -1.17
C PHE A 223 3.22 -6.07 -0.82
N LEU A 224 3.90 -6.21 0.33
CA LEU A 224 4.98 -5.34 0.77
C LEU A 224 6.09 -5.23 -0.31
N ASN A 225 6.46 -6.35 -0.92
CA ASN A 225 7.53 -6.39 -1.93
C ASN A 225 7.10 -5.87 -3.32
N ILE A 226 5.82 -5.83 -3.62
CA ILE A 226 5.31 -5.18 -4.84
C ILE A 226 5.39 -3.65 -4.72
N LEU A 227 5.27 -3.07 -3.52
CA LEU A 227 5.17 -1.62 -3.32
C LEU A 227 6.26 -0.82 -4.02
N PRO A 228 7.59 -1.08 -3.85
CA PRO A 228 8.65 -0.26 -4.41
C PRO A 228 8.70 -0.24 -5.94
N TYR A 229 8.07 -1.20 -6.60
CA TYR A 229 8.08 -1.37 -8.06
C TYR A 229 6.75 -0.98 -8.71
N SER A 230 5.81 -0.46 -7.92
CA SER A 230 4.45 -0.24 -8.35
C SER A 230 3.95 1.16 -7.99
N LYS A 231 2.86 1.59 -8.63
CA LYS A 231 2.13 2.81 -8.21
C LYS A 231 1.60 2.75 -6.78
N HIS A 232 1.63 1.58 -6.14
CA HIS A 232 1.24 1.41 -4.75
C HIS A 232 2.35 1.80 -3.77
N PHE A 233 3.51 2.22 -4.25
CA PHE A 233 4.57 2.75 -3.40
C PHE A 233 4.11 3.97 -2.59
N HIS A 234 3.04 4.64 -3.02
CA HIS A 234 2.39 5.68 -2.22
C HIS A 234 1.95 5.23 -0.81
N VAL A 235 1.73 3.93 -0.58
CA VAL A 235 1.42 3.40 0.76
C VAL A 235 2.53 3.75 1.76
N VAL A 236 3.78 3.75 1.30
CA VAL A 236 4.95 4.13 2.10
C VAL A 236 5.24 5.63 1.99
N THR A 237 5.14 6.19 0.80
CA THR A 237 5.61 7.54 0.50
C THR A 237 4.57 8.65 0.74
N ALA A 238 3.27 8.36 0.81
CA ALA A 238 2.24 9.40 0.90
C ALA A 238 2.34 10.24 2.18
N LEU A 239 2.58 9.62 3.34
CA LEU A 239 2.71 10.35 4.60
C LEU A 239 3.90 11.31 4.56
N PRO A 240 5.16 10.87 4.29
CA PRO A 240 6.28 11.79 4.16
C PRO A 240 6.09 12.79 3.01
N ASN A 241 5.49 12.38 1.89
CA ASN A 241 5.25 13.28 0.78
C ASN A 241 4.32 14.45 1.13
N VAL A 242 3.25 14.20 1.87
CA VAL A 242 2.35 15.24 2.36
C VAL A 242 3.00 16.08 3.45
N PHE A 243 3.83 15.49 4.31
CA PHE A 243 4.60 16.24 5.29
C PHE A 243 5.55 17.25 4.63
N PHE A 244 6.28 16.83 3.61
CA PHE A 244 7.25 17.68 2.89
C PHE A 244 6.64 18.49 1.74
N GLN A 245 5.30 18.60 1.65
CA GLN A 245 4.63 19.39 0.62
C GLN A 245 5.03 20.87 0.63
N GLU A 246 4.82 21.57 -0.51
CA GLU A 246 4.88 23.02 -0.54
C GLU A 246 3.76 23.62 0.31
N LEU A 247 4.13 24.52 1.22
CA LEU A 247 3.18 25.16 2.15
C LEU A 247 2.57 26.43 1.55
N GLU A 248 3.25 27.06 0.61
CA GLU A 248 2.81 28.24 -0.12
C GLU A 248 2.33 27.85 -1.50
N PRO A 249 1.02 27.64 -1.71
CA PRO A 249 0.50 27.23 -3.00
C PRO A 249 0.74 28.33 -4.03
N ASN A 250 0.93 27.93 -5.27
CA ASN A 250 1.13 28.81 -6.44
C ASN A 250 2.47 29.60 -6.47
N ARG A 251 3.43 29.22 -5.62
CA ARG A 251 4.78 29.74 -5.76
C ARG A 251 5.49 28.98 -6.88
N LEU A 252 5.87 29.70 -7.92
CA LEU A 252 6.86 29.22 -8.88
C LEU A 252 8.23 29.55 -8.30
N GLU A 253 9.14 28.57 -8.29
CA GLU A 253 10.53 28.84 -7.91
C GLU A 253 11.17 29.69 -9.02
N PRO A 254 11.82 30.81 -8.65
CA PRO A 254 12.51 31.62 -9.63
C PRO A 254 13.68 30.83 -10.24
N ILE A 255 13.97 31.07 -11.50
CA ILE A 255 15.21 30.59 -12.11
C ILE A 255 16.32 31.49 -11.59
N GLU A 256 17.19 30.95 -10.73
CA GLU A 256 18.34 31.70 -10.21
C GLU A 256 19.34 31.99 -11.33
N ASN A 257 19.91 33.18 -11.30
CA ASN A 257 20.92 33.63 -12.26
C ASN A 257 20.50 33.47 -13.75
N ILE A 258 19.26 33.84 -14.08
CA ILE A 258 18.68 33.68 -15.41
C ILE A 258 19.55 34.29 -16.53
N ASP A 259 20.27 35.36 -16.22
CA ASP A 259 21.13 36.07 -17.16
C ASP A 259 22.46 35.33 -17.47
N GLU A 260 22.85 34.40 -16.58
CA GLU A 260 24.08 33.63 -16.67
C GLU A 260 23.83 32.15 -17.03
N ALA A 261 22.56 31.70 -16.99
CA ALA A 261 22.21 30.32 -17.20
C ALA A 261 22.32 29.95 -18.70
N GLU A 262 23.11 28.93 -19.00
CA GLU A 262 23.19 28.34 -20.33
C GLU A 262 21.98 27.47 -20.68
N THR A 263 21.32 26.90 -19.66
CA THR A 263 20.12 26.05 -19.79
C THR A 263 19.03 26.53 -18.86
N PHE A 264 17.78 26.51 -19.32
CA PHE A 264 16.62 26.93 -18.56
C PHE A 264 15.75 25.72 -18.20
N GLY A 265 15.45 25.55 -16.91
CA GLY A 265 14.59 24.47 -16.42
C GLY A 265 15.38 23.21 -16.07
N ILE A 266 14.67 22.06 -16.13
CA ILE A 266 15.19 20.76 -15.72
C ILE A 266 15.72 20.04 -16.95
N GLY A 267 17.03 19.90 -17.06
CA GLY A 267 17.72 19.21 -18.16
C GLY A 267 18.12 17.76 -17.81
N ASP A 268 18.37 17.46 -16.53
CA ASP A 268 18.74 16.13 -16.06
C ASP A 268 17.92 15.74 -14.79
N ALA A 269 17.92 14.46 -14.49
CA ALA A 269 17.32 13.92 -13.27
C ALA A 269 17.91 14.52 -11.98
N LYS A 270 19.17 14.94 -12.02
CA LYS A 270 19.86 15.61 -10.90
C LYS A 270 19.36 17.02 -10.61
N ASP A 271 18.72 17.65 -11.59
CA ASP A 271 18.12 18.98 -11.43
C ASP A 271 16.78 18.92 -10.72
N LEU A 272 16.12 17.73 -10.70
CA LEU A 272 14.95 17.48 -9.88
C LEU A 272 15.33 17.53 -8.41
N SER A 273 14.57 18.24 -7.60
CA SER A 273 14.75 18.15 -6.15
C SER A 273 14.42 16.75 -5.63
N TRP A 274 15.03 16.33 -4.52
CA TRP A 274 14.65 15.06 -3.87
C TRP A 274 13.14 14.99 -3.58
N LYS A 275 12.52 16.15 -3.34
CA LYS A 275 11.05 16.21 -3.11
C LYS A 275 10.28 15.98 -4.41
N ALA A 276 10.74 16.50 -5.53
CA ALA A 276 10.12 16.23 -6.84
C ALA A 276 10.22 14.74 -7.19
N VAL A 277 11.37 14.10 -6.93
CA VAL A 277 11.50 12.63 -7.07
C VAL A 277 10.53 11.88 -6.19
N MET A 278 10.33 12.31 -4.92
CA MET A 278 9.32 11.71 -4.04
C MET A 278 7.89 11.90 -4.58
N ASP A 279 7.57 13.03 -5.22
CA ASP A 279 6.27 13.25 -5.86
C ASP A 279 6.03 12.24 -7.00
N LEU A 280 7.06 11.94 -7.81
CA LEU A 280 6.98 10.92 -8.84
C LEU A 280 6.69 9.53 -8.26
N TYR A 281 7.36 9.14 -7.16
CA TYR A 281 7.12 7.87 -6.47
C TYR A 281 5.73 7.76 -5.87
N THR A 282 5.17 8.88 -5.42
CA THR A 282 3.86 8.93 -4.76
C THR A 282 2.72 8.99 -5.79
N CYS A 283 3.03 9.15 -7.08
CA CYS A 283 2.01 9.21 -8.13
C CYS A 283 1.23 7.90 -8.25
N THR A 284 -0.08 7.95 -8.01
CA THR A 284 -1.00 6.81 -8.04
C THR A 284 -1.68 6.62 -9.40
N GLU A 285 -1.30 7.39 -10.40
CA GLU A 285 -1.90 7.35 -11.76
C GLU A 285 -3.42 7.59 -11.77
N CYS A 286 -3.92 8.32 -10.79
CA CYS A 286 -5.35 8.51 -10.59
C CYS A 286 -5.99 9.50 -11.59
N GLY A 287 -5.21 10.26 -12.35
CA GLY A 287 -5.66 11.19 -13.39
C GLY A 287 -6.27 12.51 -12.89
N ARG A 288 -6.27 12.78 -11.59
CA ARG A 288 -6.84 14.04 -11.04
C ARG A 288 -6.16 15.30 -11.57
N CYS A 289 -4.86 15.23 -11.87
CA CYS A 289 -4.13 16.35 -12.47
C CYS A 289 -4.65 16.67 -13.87
N SER A 290 -4.98 15.67 -14.68
CA SER A 290 -5.59 15.86 -16.00
C SER A 290 -7.02 16.42 -15.90
N ASP A 291 -7.86 15.90 -14.99
CA ASP A 291 -9.23 16.38 -14.77
C ASP A 291 -9.29 17.87 -14.37
N ASN A 292 -8.25 18.41 -13.76
CA ASN A 292 -8.16 19.80 -13.34
C ASN A 292 -7.24 20.65 -14.24
N CYS A 293 -6.70 20.11 -15.32
CA CYS A 293 -5.85 20.85 -16.27
C CYS A 293 -6.71 21.55 -17.34
N PRO A 294 -6.65 22.88 -17.44
CA PRO A 294 -7.40 23.61 -18.46
C PRO A 294 -6.98 23.23 -19.89
N ALA A 295 -5.71 22.90 -20.11
CA ALA A 295 -5.24 22.44 -21.41
C ALA A 295 -5.86 21.09 -21.79
N TRP A 296 -5.85 20.11 -20.87
CA TRP A 296 -6.46 18.80 -21.10
C TRP A 296 -7.98 18.89 -21.34
N THR A 297 -8.68 19.65 -20.50
CA THR A 297 -10.15 19.78 -20.58
C THR A 297 -10.61 20.55 -21.82
N THR A 298 -9.76 21.35 -22.45
CA THR A 298 -10.02 22.04 -23.72
C THR A 298 -9.54 21.25 -24.94
N GLY A 299 -9.15 19.99 -24.79
CA GLY A 299 -8.77 19.11 -25.90
C GLY A 299 -7.36 19.32 -26.43
N LYS A 300 -6.46 19.98 -25.67
CA LYS A 300 -5.04 20.07 -26.01
C LYS A 300 -4.35 18.75 -25.76
N LEU A 301 -3.25 18.47 -26.47
CA LEU A 301 -2.49 17.23 -26.35
C LEU A 301 -1.74 17.10 -25.01
N LEU A 302 -1.61 18.16 -24.22
CA LEU A 302 -0.92 18.15 -22.94
C LEU A 302 -1.71 17.30 -21.90
N SER A 303 -1.12 16.18 -21.49
CA SER A 303 -1.62 15.34 -20.38
C SER A 303 -0.67 15.44 -19.19
N PRO A 304 -1.03 16.15 -18.11
CA PRO A 304 -0.19 16.24 -16.91
C PRO A 304 0.09 14.88 -16.29
N LYS A 305 -0.88 13.95 -16.35
CA LYS A 305 -0.68 12.57 -15.89
C LYS A 305 0.41 11.89 -16.70
N GLN A 306 0.31 11.91 -18.03
CA GLN A 306 1.27 11.22 -18.89
C GLN A 306 2.66 11.83 -18.73
N PHE A 307 2.76 13.14 -18.70
CA PHE A 307 4.03 13.82 -18.43
C PHE A 307 4.70 13.35 -17.13
N THR A 308 3.94 13.27 -16.03
CA THR A 308 4.46 12.77 -14.75
C THR A 308 4.93 11.32 -14.84
N LEU A 309 4.19 10.48 -15.58
CA LEU A 309 4.54 9.06 -15.75
C LEU A 309 5.81 8.91 -16.60
N ASP A 310 5.92 9.64 -17.69
CA ASP A 310 7.09 9.60 -18.58
C ASP A 310 8.37 10.02 -17.86
N VAL A 311 8.30 11.08 -17.04
CA VAL A 311 9.43 11.50 -16.17
C VAL A 311 9.79 10.44 -15.15
N ARG A 312 8.80 9.83 -14.49
CA ARG A 312 9.03 8.75 -13.53
C ARG A 312 9.67 7.54 -14.19
N ASP A 313 9.14 7.13 -15.33
CA ASP A 313 9.57 5.91 -16.02
C ASP A 313 10.99 6.11 -16.60
N ASN A 314 11.32 7.31 -17.09
CA ASN A 314 12.69 7.68 -17.48
C ASN A 314 13.65 7.64 -16.29
N LEU A 315 13.24 8.19 -15.14
CA LEU A 315 14.05 8.14 -13.91
C LEU A 315 14.33 6.69 -13.48
N TYR A 316 13.34 5.81 -13.55
CA TYR A 316 13.51 4.40 -13.21
C TYR A 316 14.40 3.66 -14.22
N ALA A 317 14.24 3.92 -15.49
CA ALA A 317 15.07 3.30 -16.53
C ALA A 317 16.57 3.67 -16.39
N ARG A 318 16.86 4.85 -15.85
CA ARG A 318 18.23 5.35 -15.64
C ARG A 318 18.75 5.12 -14.23
N GLN A 319 18.01 4.40 -13.39
CA GLN A 319 18.33 4.25 -11.96
C GLN A 319 19.77 3.77 -11.73
N ASP A 320 20.20 2.70 -12.40
CA ASP A 320 21.49 2.05 -12.12
C ASP A 320 22.67 3.00 -12.39
N GLY A 321 22.64 3.73 -13.52
CA GLY A 321 23.64 4.76 -13.81
C GLY A 321 23.60 5.93 -12.83
N LEU A 322 22.40 6.35 -12.38
CA LEU A 322 22.27 7.48 -11.46
C LEU A 322 22.77 7.17 -10.05
N ILE A 323 22.63 5.92 -9.56
CA ILE A 323 23.06 5.52 -8.23
C ILE A 323 24.46 4.86 -8.20
N GLY A 324 25.15 4.81 -9.35
CA GLY A 324 26.51 4.31 -9.47
C GLY A 324 26.63 2.79 -9.37
N TYR A 325 25.64 2.05 -9.84
CA TYR A 325 25.70 0.60 -10.06
C TYR A 325 26.14 0.28 -11.50
N ASP A 326 27.06 1.08 -12.06
CA ASP A 326 27.61 0.78 -13.39
C ASP A 326 28.44 -0.52 -13.28
N GLU A 327 28.02 -1.58 -13.97
CA GLU A 327 28.92 -2.70 -14.21
C GLU A 327 30.13 -2.19 -15.02
N PRO A 328 31.38 -2.61 -14.66
CA PRO A 328 32.56 -2.21 -15.41
C PRO A 328 32.42 -2.71 -16.86
N GLY A 329 32.12 -1.80 -17.79
CA GLY A 329 32.01 -2.12 -19.22
C GLY A 329 30.68 -1.79 -19.90
N ILE A 330 29.64 -1.40 -19.18
CA ILE A 330 28.44 -0.86 -19.80
C ILE A 330 28.52 0.67 -19.72
N HIS A 331 28.96 1.29 -20.81
CA HIS A 331 28.79 2.73 -21.03
C HIS A 331 27.30 2.99 -21.22
N VAL A 332 26.62 3.40 -20.15
CA VAL A 332 25.29 4.01 -20.29
C VAL A 332 25.50 5.31 -21.08
N ASP A 333 24.97 5.37 -22.28
CA ASP A 333 24.97 6.58 -23.08
C ASP A 333 24.16 7.65 -22.32
N THR A 334 24.88 8.55 -21.66
CA THR A 334 24.32 9.65 -20.90
C THR A 334 23.97 10.84 -21.79
N THR A 335 24.11 10.70 -23.12
CA THR A 335 23.63 11.73 -24.03
C THR A 335 22.12 11.90 -23.83
N PRO A 336 21.64 13.14 -23.68
CA PRO A 336 20.21 13.42 -23.58
C PRO A 336 19.53 12.92 -24.87
N GLN A 337 18.88 11.77 -24.79
CA GLN A 337 17.91 11.43 -25.83
C GLN A 337 16.77 12.42 -25.61
N GLY A 338 16.59 13.34 -26.55
CA GLY A 338 15.61 14.42 -26.45
C GLY A 338 14.24 13.90 -26.01
N TRP A 339 13.61 14.68 -25.16
CA TRP A 339 12.24 14.50 -24.64
C TRP A 339 11.23 14.38 -25.79
#